data_3609ee6730a27e9c82625cdfc74a37e0
#
_entry.id   3609ee6730a27e9c82625cdfc74a37e0
#
_cell.length_a   1.000
_cell.length_b   1.000
_cell.length_c   1.000
_cell.angle_alpha   90.00
_cell.angle_beta   90.00
_cell.angle_gamma   90.00
#
_symmetry.space_group_name_H-M   'P 1'
#
loop_
_entity.id
_entity.type
_entity.pdbx_description
1 polymer ?
#
loop_
_entity_poly.entity_id
_entity_poly.type
_entity_poly.pdbx_seq_one_letter_code
_entity_poly.pdbx_strand_id
1 'polypeptide(L)'
;MERDQVVEQFVFTQLEIDSEIDKELLKPGYVTKSTEVNITNPVISGTVKGELGWVIENLPSGFSKINEVRRIFSGKTTPVGHITLSDGLAAVSVFIRPITKDDPLGPHEAYPQQGAINIYARTVGKNVVTTIGEVPRVTVVQIGNSVKTYKIKWTE
;
A
#
# COMPACT_ATOMS: atom_id res chain seq x y z
N MET A 1 8.22 -23.07 -2.14
CA MET A 1 6.86 -23.28 -2.72
C MET A 1 5.94 -22.28 -2.06
N GLU A 2 5.52 -21.25 -2.78
CA GLU A 2 4.41 -20.39 -2.32
C GLU A 2 3.16 -21.26 -2.27
N ARG A 3 2.48 -21.30 -1.14
CA ARG A 3 1.18 -21.95 -1.06
C ARG A 3 0.19 -21.04 -1.79
N ASP A 4 -0.52 -21.58 -2.76
CA ASP A 4 -1.65 -20.90 -3.39
C ASP A 4 -2.64 -20.51 -2.29
N GLN A 5 -2.72 -19.20 -2.01
CA GLN A 5 -3.69 -18.68 -1.04
C GLN A 5 -4.89 -18.17 -1.80
N VAL A 6 -6.08 -18.58 -1.37
CA VAL A 6 -7.33 -18.06 -1.91
C VAL A 6 -7.44 -16.59 -1.49
N VAL A 7 -7.37 -15.69 -2.47
CA VAL A 7 -7.46 -14.23 -2.27
C VAL A 7 -8.92 -13.81 -2.19
N GLU A 8 -9.77 -14.44 -3.00
CA GLU A 8 -11.20 -14.17 -3.07
C GLU A 8 -11.94 -15.42 -3.52
N GLN A 9 -13.15 -15.64 -3.00
CA GLN A 9 -13.99 -16.76 -3.38
C GLN A 9 -15.44 -16.30 -3.53
N PHE A 10 -16.02 -16.52 -4.71
CA PHE A 10 -17.44 -16.33 -4.97
C PHE A 10 -18.12 -17.69 -5.08
N VAL A 11 -19.18 -17.89 -4.32
CA VAL A 11 -19.98 -19.13 -4.34
C VAL A 11 -21.44 -18.76 -4.53
N PHE A 12 -22.04 -19.26 -5.61
CA PHE A 12 -23.48 -19.19 -5.81
C PHE A 12 -24.14 -20.32 -4.99
N THR A 13 -24.89 -19.95 -3.98
CA THR A 13 -25.66 -20.92 -3.16
C THR A 13 -27.01 -21.24 -3.77
N GLN A 14 -27.54 -20.36 -4.60
CA GLN A 14 -28.78 -20.52 -5.35
C GLN A 14 -28.69 -19.73 -6.65
N LEU A 15 -29.13 -20.30 -7.74
CA LEU A 15 -29.18 -19.67 -9.06
C LEU A 15 -30.61 -19.90 -9.64
N GLU A 16 -31.24 -18.81 -10.02
CA GLU A 16 -32.50 -18.83 -10.76
C GLU A 16 -32.28 -18.22 -12.14
N ILE A 17 -32.71 -18.95 -13.18
CA ILE A 17 -32.55 -18.54 -14.58
C ILE A 17 -33.93 -18.26 -15.14
N ASP A 18 -34.08 -17.16 -15.87
CA ASP A 18 -35.34 -16.75 -16.55
C ASP A 18 -36.55 -16.55 -15.62
N SER A 19 -36.34 -16.27 -14.34
CA SER A 19 -37.39 -15.89 -13.42
C SER A 19 -37.57 -14.37 -13.35
N GLU A 20 -38.81 -13.90 -13.10
CA GLU A 20 -39.05 -12.50 -12.77
C GLU A 20 -38.39 -12.18 -11.41
N ILE A 21 -37.49 -11.19 -11.41
CA ILE A 21 -36.83 -10.75 -10.20
C ILE A 21 -37.75 -9.84 -9.41
N ASP A 22 -38.22 -10.33 -8.25
CA ASP A 22 -38.93 -9.47 -7.30
C ASP A 22 -37.98 -8.41 -6.73
N LYS A 23 -38.33 -7.13 -6.92
CA LYS A 23 -37.51 -5.99 -6.45
C LYS A 23 -37.35 -5.98 -4.92
N GLU A 24 -38.26 -6.62 -4.18
CA GLU A 24 -38.14 -6.73 -2.72
C GLU A 24 -36.94 -7.63 -2.31
N LEU A 25 -36.61 -8.64 -3.12
CA LEU A 25 -35.45 -9.51 -2.91
C LEU A 25 -34.11 -8.79 -3.10
N LEU A 26 -34.11 -7.64 -3.78
CA LEU A 26 -32.91 -6.81 -3.97
C LEU A 26 -32.63 -5.90 -2.76
N LYS A 27 -33.56 -5.82 -1.82
CA LYS A 27 -33.34 -5.07 -0.58
C LYS A 27 -32.51 -5.88 0.40
N PRO A 28 -31.53 -5.25 1.11
CA PRO A 28 -30.77 -5.95 2.12
C PRO A 28 -31.70 -6.50 3.20
N GLY A 29 -31.65 -7.82 3.45
CA GLY A 29 -32.47 -8.51 4.46
C GLY A 29 -32.05 -8.24 5.91
N TYR A 30 -31.13 -7.32 6.15
CA TYR A 30 -30.64 -6.93 7.48
C TYR A 30 -30.73 -5.42 7.65
N VAL A 31 -31.16 -5.03 8.83
CA VAL A 31 -31.07 -3.64 9.25
C VAL A 31 -29.61 -3.37 9.54
N THR A 32 -28.94 -2.61 8.67
CA THR A 32 -27.63 -2.06 9.00
C THR A 32 -27.80 -1.16 10.21
N LYS A 33 -27.48 -1.67 11.41
CA LYS A 33 -27.07 -0.76 12.48
C LYS A 33 -25.86 -0.02 11.93
N SER A 34 -26.01 1.30 11.74
CA SER A 34 -24.88 2.14 11.42
C SER A 34 -23.84 1.95 12.52
N THR A 35 -22.90 1.06 12.28
CA THR A 35 -21.68 1.04 13.08
C THR A 35 -20.99 2.34 12.68
N GLU A 36 -20.93 3.29 13.61
CA GLU A 36 -20.05 4.44 13.45
C GLU A 36 -18.63 3.88 13.33
N VAL A 37 -18.22 3.68 12.08
CA VAL A 37 -16.81 3.42 11.81
C VAL A 37 -16.14 4.75 12.08
N ASN A 38 -15.53 4.87 13.26
CA ASN A 38 -14.59 5.96 13.55
C ASN A 38 -13.41 5.79 12.60
N ILE A 39 -13.58 6.27 11.37
CA ILE A 39 -12.49 6.42 10.43
C ILE A 39 -11.66 7.57 10.99
N THR A 40 -10.69 7.26 11.81
CA THR A 40 -9.61 8.17 12.15
C THR A 40 -8.79 8.34 10.88
N ASN A 41 -9.29 9.16 9.97
CA ASN A 41 -8.47 9.60 8.84
C ASN A 41 -7.27 10.34 9.44
N PRO A 42 -6.04 9.86 9.24
CA PRO A 42 -4.88 10.58 9.71
C PRO A 42 -4.91 11.97 9.04
N VAL A 43 -5.10 13.00 9.85
CA VAL A 43 -5.14 14.36 9.34
C VAL A 43 -3.76 14.66 8.77
N ILE A 44 -3.70 14.82 7.45
CA ILE A 44 -2.48 15.23 6.76
C ILE A 44 -2.38 16.74 6.92
N SER A 45 -1.42 17.19 7.70
CA SER A 45 -1.19 18.62 7.97
C SER A 45 -0.44 19.33 6.84
N GLY A 46 0.15 18.59 5.91
CA GLY A 46 0.83 19.16 4.76
C GLY A 46 1.22 18.13 3.72
N THR A 47 1.15 18.51 2.46
CA THR A 47 1.65 17.71 1.32
C THR A 47 2.51 18.60 0.45
N VAL A 48 3.74 18.20 0.19
CA VAL A 48 4.66 18.87 -0.73
C VAL A 48 4.94 17.91 -1.88
N LYS A 49 4.62 18.34 -3.09
CA LYS A 49 5.03 17.63 -4.31
C LYS A 49 6.50 17.91 -4.59
N GLY A 50 7.24 16.90 -5.02
CA GLY A 50 8.63 17.06 -5.42
C GLY A 50 9.45 15.81 -5.20
N GLU A 51 10.65 15.81 -5.76
CA GLU A 51 11.57 14.71 -5.63
C GLU A 51 11.97 14.47 -4.16
N LEU A 52 11.84 13.24 -3.72
CA LEU A 52 12.16 12.83 -2.36
C LEU A 52 13.65 12.50 -2.16
N GLY A 53 14.43 12.49 -3.24
CA GLY A 53 15.82 12.01 -3.24
C GLY A 53 15.91 10.47 -3.22
N TRP A 54 14.87 9.80 -3.68
CA TRP A 54 14.78 8.35 -3.80
C TRP A 54 14.52 7.93 -5.24
N VAL A 55 15.10 6.80 -5.62
CA VAL A 55 14.90 6.19 -6.93
C VAL A 55 14.46 4.73 -6.74
N ILE A 56 13.62 4.28 -7.65
CA ILE A 56 13.22 2.87 -7.74
C ILE A 56 13.77 2.36 -9.07
N GLU A 57 14.83 1.55 -9.02
CA GLU A 57 15.59 1.20 -10.23
C GLU A 57 14.89 0.08 -11.01
N ASN A 58 14.55 -1.00 -10.49
CA ASN A 58 14.06 -2.18 -11.23
C ASN A 58 12.58 -2.38 -10.98
N LEU A 59 11.75 -1.56 -11.60
CA LEU A 59 10.30 -1.74 -11.54
C LEU A 59 9.88 -3.04 -12.25
N PRO A 60 8.88 -3.74 -11.72
CA PRO A 60 8.22 -4.82 -12.47
C PRO A 60 7.69 -4.31 -13.81
N SER A 61 7.62 -5.19 -14.80
CA SER A 61 7.11 -4.85 -16.14
C SER A 61 5.70 -4.24 -16.04
N GLY A 62 5.47 -3.16 -16.77
CA GLY A 62 4.22 -2.41 -16.78
C GLY A 62 4.11 -1.33 -15.70
N PHE A 63 4.82 -1.44 -14.57
CA PHE A 63 4.74 -0.44 -13.52
C PHE A 63 5.48 0.85 -13.88
N SER A 64 4.86 1.97 -13.56
CA SER A 64 5.42 3.31 -13.67
C SER A 64 5.13 4.14 -12.43
N LYS A 65 5.95 5.18 -12.20
CA LYS A 65 5.71 6.13 -11.11
C LYS A 65 4.60 7.10 -11.50
N ILE A 66 3.51 7.09 -10.73
CA ILE A 66 2.34 7.95 -10.93
C ILE A 66 2.46 9.23 -10.12
N ASN A 67 2.94 9.12 -8.89
CA ASN A 67 3.00 10.27 -7.99
C ASN A 67 4.16 10.12 -7.00
N GLU A 68 4.66 11.28 -6.56
CA GLU A 68 5.67 11.36 -5.51
C GLU A 68 5.40 12.60 -4.65
N VAL A 69 5.17 12.37 -3.38
CA VAL A 69 4.81 13.45 -2.45
C VAL A 69 5.47 13.23 -1.09
N ARG A 70 5.68 14.31 -0.37
CA ARG A 70 6.09 14.31 1.02
C ARG A 70 4.88 14.70 1.89
N ARG A 71 4.53 13.86 2.86
CA ARG A 71 3.38 14.06 3.73
C ARG A 71 3.82 14.27 5.16
N ILE A 72 3.20 15.23 5.84
CA ILE A 72 3.36 15.45 7.27
C ILE A 72 2.03 15.09 7.92
N PHE A 73 2.03 14.09 8.78
CA PHE A 73 0.84 13.67 9.52
C PHE A 73 0.66 14.53 10.76
N SER A 74 -0.60 14.83 11.12
CA SER A 74 -0.91 15.61 12.32
C SER A 74 -0.30 14.96 13.56
N GLY A 75 0.33 15.79 14.41
CA GLY A 75 1.04 15.31 15.61
C GLY A 75 2.40 14.65 15.34
N LYS A 76 2.87 14.62 14.08
CA LYS A 76 4.22 14.17 13.72
C LYS A 76 5.02 15.32 13.13
N THR A 77 6.27 15.44 13.52
CA THR A 77 7.20 16.43 12.96
C THR A 77 7.99 15.88 11.79
N THR A 78 8.07 14.56 11.68
CA THR A 78 8.88 13.88 10.67
C THR A 78 8.05 13.62 9.42
N PRO A 79 8.46 14.14 8.27
CA PRO A 79 7.77 13.90 7.01
C PRO A 79 7.96 12.44 6.54
N VAL A 80 6.92 11.91 5.90
CA VAL A 80 6.93 10.59 5.25
C VAL A 80 6.91 10.79 3.74
N GLY A 81 7.87 10.22 3.05
CA GLY A 81 7.85 10.13 1.59
C GLY A 81 6.82 9.09 1.15
N HIS A 82 6.03 9.40 0.12
CA HIS A 82 5.06 8.50 -0.47
C HIS A 82 5.20 8.52 -1.99
N ILE A 83 5.58 7.40 -2.56
CA ILE A 83 5.64 7.18 -4.00
C ILE A 83 4.52 6.20 -4.36
N THR A 84 3.72 6.55 -5.36
CA THR A 84 2.69 5.69 -5.90
C THR A 84 3.13 5.16 -7.26
N LEU A 85 3.08 3.85 -7.40
CA LEU A 85 3.37 3.12 -8.64
C LEU A 85 2.09 2.46 -9.13
N SER A 86 1.93 2.31 -10.45
CA SER A 86 0.82 1.56 -11.04
C SER A 86 1.21 1.00 -12.41
N ASP A 87 0.59 -0.10 -12.78
CA ASP A 87 0.61 -0.71 -14.12
C ASP A 87 -0.69 -0.46 -14.90
N GLY A 88 -1.60 0.36 -14.33
CA GLY A 88 -2.92 0.65 -14.89
C GLY A 88 -4.04 -0.24 -14.36
N LEU A 89 -3.74 -1.39 -13.75
CA LEU A 89 -4.71 -2.31 -13.14
C LEU A 89 -4.60 -2.31 -11.61
N ALA A 90 -3.38 -2.34 -11.12
CA ALA A 90 -3.08 -2.33 -9.70
C ALA A 90 -2.22 -1.13 -9.31
N ALA A 91 -2.24 -0.80 -8.02
CA ALA A 91 -1.38 0.24 -7.47
C ALA A 91 -0.56 -0.28 -6.28
N VAL A 92 0.67 0.19 -6.20
CA VAL A 92 1.57 -0.07 -5.07
C VAL A 92 2.02 1.25 -4.48
N SER A 93 1.85 1.39 -3.17
CA SER A 93 2.36 2.53 -2.40
C SER A 93 3.69 2.18 -1.77
N VAL A 94 4.66 3.08 -1.91
CA VAL A 94 5.97 3.01 -1.27
C VAL A 94 6.07 4.15 -0.27
N PHE A 95 6.15 3.81 1.01
CA PHE A 95 6.33 4.77 2.10
C PHE A 95 7.77 4.75 2.57
N ILE A 96 8.36 5.93 2.78
CA ILE A 96 9.73 6.09 3.22
C ILE A 96 9.74 7.05 4.40
N ARG A 97 10.17 6.56 5.55
CA ARG A 97 10.26 7.34 6.79
C ARG A 97 11.58 7.12 7.51
N PRO A 98 12.11 8.10 8.21
CA PRO A 98 13.26 7.88 9.08
C PRO A 98 12.96 6.85 10.18
N ILE A 99 13.98 6.11 10.59
CA ILE A 99 13.92 5.26 11.78
C ILE A 99 13.88 6.18 13.01
N THR A 100 12.96 5.92 13.92
CA THR A 100 12.87 6.60 15.20
C THR A 100 13.36 5.70 16.33
N LYS A 101 13.63 6.27 17.51
CA LYS A 101 14.08 5.49 18.68
C LYS A 101 13.03 4.51 19.18
N ASP A 102 11.77 4.80 18.88
CA ASP A 102 10.61 4.00 19.31
C ASP A 102 10.22 2.94 18.24
N ASP A 103 11.01 2.82 17.18
CA ASP A 103 10.75 1.78 16.17
C ASP A 103 11.14 0.40 16.74
N PRO A 104 10.18 -0.49 16.96
CA PRO A 104 10.44 -1.85 17.44
C PRO A 104 11.17 -2.70 16.40
N LEU A 105 11.26 -2.19 15.18
CA LEU A 105 11.89 -2.87 14.07
C LEU A 105 13.37 -2.48 14.03
N GLY A 106 14.19 -3.35 14.59
CA GLY A 106 15.57 -3.48 14.12
C GLY A 106 15.59 -3.71 12.60
N PRO A 107 16.73 -3.99 11.98
CA PRO A 107 16.88 -4.17 10.53
C PRO A 107 16.18 -5.43 10.01
N HIS A 108 14.93 -5.62 10.37
CA HIS A 108 14.17 -6.82 10.05
C HIS A 108 13.26 -6.56 8.86
N GLU A 109 13.31 -7.45 7.91
CA GLU A 109 12.31 -7.56 6.87
C GLU A 109 11.01 -8.09 7.48
N ALA A 110 9.91 -7.41 7.20
CA ALA A 110 8.58 -7.82 7.64
C ALA A 110 7.68 -8.05 6.43
N TYR A 111 6.88 -9.10 6.51
CA TYR A 111 5.98 -9.53 5.44
C TYR A 111 4.55 -9.74 5.97
N PRO A 112 3.93 -8.73 6.59
CA PRO A 112 2.54 -8.86 7.00
C PRO A 112 1.63 -8.97 5.77
N GLN A 113 0.54 -9.72 5.93
CA GLN A 113 -0.49 -9.88 4.92
C GLN A 113 -1.86 -9.66 5.56
N GLN A 114 -2.74 -8.97 4.86
CA GLN A 114 -4.13 -8.77 5.27
C GLN A 114 -5.05 -8.94 4.06
N GLY A 115 -5.69 -10.10 3.95
CA GLY A 115 -6.47 -10.45 2.78
C GLY A 115 -5.63 -10.44 1.50
N ALA A 116 -6.06 -9.72 0.48
CA ALA A 116 -5.36 -9.54 -0.78
C ALA A 116 -4.16 -8.58 -0.69
N ILE A 117 -4.05 -7.80 0.41
CA ILE A 117 -3.01 -6.80 0.58
C ILE A 117 -1.72 -7.47 1.06
N ASN A 118 -0.67 -7.33 0.26
CA ASN A 118 0.68 -7.73 0.62
C ASN A 118 1.48 -6.50 1.04
N ILE A 119 2.26 -6.66 2.11
CA ILE A 119 3.12 -5.63 2.66
C ILE A 119 4.55 -6.18 2.74
N TYR A 120 5.51 -5.36 2.36
CA TYR A 120 6.92 -5.64 2.58
C TYR A 120 7.59 -4.42 3.17
N ALA A 121 8.33 -4.60 4.24
CA ALA A 121 9.07 -3.53 4.89
C ALA A 121 10.53 -3.93 5.09
N ARG A 122 11.45 -2.99 4.86
CA ARG A 122 12.87 -3.16 5.13
C ARG A 122 13.54 -1.85 5.51
N THR A 123 14.72 -1.96 6.06
CA THR A 123 15.56 -0.81 6.37
C THR A 123 16.49 -0.48 5.20
N VAL A 124 16.59 0.78 4.83
CA VAL A 124 17.54 1.32 3.84
C VAL A 124 18.27 2.51 4.46
N GLY A 125 19.51 2.32 4.84
CA GLY A 125 20.27 3.31 5.59
C GLY A 125 19.60 3.65 6.93
N LYS A 126 19.24 4.91 7.12
CA LYS A 126 18.53 5.39 8.33
C LYS A 126 17.01 5.49 8.14
N ASN A 127 16.45 4.80 7.14
CA ASN A 127 15.04 4.89 6.82
C ASN A 127 14.40 3.50 6.77
N VAL A 128 13.11 3.46 7.08
CA VAL A 128 12.24 2.31 6.81
C VAL A 128 11.54 2.57 5.49
N VAL A 129 11.64 1.62 4.59
CA VAL A 129 10.89 1.57 3.33
C VAL A 129 9.82 0.51 3.48
N THR A 130 8.56 0.90 3.26
CA THR A 130 7.41 -0.01 3.30
C THR A 130 6.69 0.05 1.96
N THR A 131 6.51 -1.10 1.33
CA THR A 131 5.71 -1.28 0.10
C THR A 131 4.42 -2.01 0.42
N ILE A 132 3.31 -1.51 -0.12
CA ILE A 132 1.95 -2.00 0.15
C ILE A 132 1.16 -2.03 -1.16
N GLY A 133 0.47 -3.14 -1.43
CA GLY A 133 -0.40 -3.25 -2.62
C GLY A 133 -1.20 -4.54 -2.67
N GLU A 134 -2.32 -4.49 -3.41
CA GLU A 134 -3.09 -5.67 -3.81
C GLU A 134 -2.46 -6.31 -5.05
N VAL A 135 -1.23 -6.75 -4.90
CA VAL A 135 -0.42 -7.38 -5.93
C VAL A 135 0.28 -8.60 -5.33
N PRO A 136 0.78 -9.55 -6.14
CA PRO A 136 1.53 -10.68 -5.62
C PRO A 136 2.68 -10.26 -4.68
N ARG A 137 2.95 -11.06 -3.65
CA ARG A 137 4.01 -10.78 -2.69
C ARG A 137 5.37 -10.53 -3.35
N VAL A 138 5.70 -11.29 -4.39
CA VAL A 138 6.93 -11.09 -5.16
C VAL A 138 7.06 -9.68 -5.71
N THR A 139 5.95 -9.06 -6.12
CA THR A 139 5.91 -7.70 -6.66
C THR A 139 6.25 -6.65 -5.62
N VAL A 140 5.62 -6.70 -4.41
CA VAL A 140 5.94 -5.74 -3.33
C VAL A 140 7.39 -5.90 -2.86
N VAL A 141 7.89 -7.13 -2.82
CA VAL A 141 9.29 -7.42 -2.45
C VAL A 141 10.25 -6.87 -3.50
N GLN A 142 10.00 -7.13 -4.78
CA GLN A 142 10.83 -6.61 -5.88
C GLN A 142 10.90 -5.09 -5.85
N ILE A 143 9.75 -4.43 -5.74
CA ILE A 143 9.66 -2.96 -5.66
C ILE A 143 10.44 -2.45 -4.45
N GLY A 144 10.18 -2.99 -3.26
CA GLY A 144 10.84 -2.58 -2.03
C GLY A 144 12.36 -2.75 -2.08
N ASN A 145 12.84 -3.83 -2.68
CA ASN A 145 14.28 -4.08 -2.86
C ASN A 145 14.94 -3.16 -3.89
N SER A 146 14.14 -2.60 -4.80
CA SER A 146 14.61 -1.68 -5.83
C SER A 146 14.70 -0.22 -5.37
N VAL A 147 14.19 0.09 -4.17
CA VAL A 147 14.25 1.45 -3.60
C VAL A 147 15.66 1.76 -3.11
N LYS A 148 16.24 2.84 -3.63
CA LYS A 148 17.56 3.33 -3.25
C LYS A 148 17.55 4.84 -3.02
N THR A 149 18.51 5.33 -2.21
CA THR A 149 18.75 6.76 -2.07
C THR A 149 19.51 7.28 -3.29
N TYR A 150 19.03 8.37 -3.86
CA TYR A 150 19.79 9.10 -4.86
C TYR A 150 20.86 9.97 -4.14
N LYS A 151 22.13 9.63 -4.29
CA LYS A 151 23.22 10.52 -3.89
C LYS A 151 23.36 11.60 -4.95
N ILE A 152 22.86 12.79 -4.69
CA ILE A 152 23.23 13.97 -5.48
C ILE A 152 24.73 14.15 -5.29
N LYS A 153 25.52 13.84 -6.31
CA LYS A 153 26.93 14.29 -6.35
C LYS A 153 26.88 15.79 -6.61
N TRP A 154 27.12 16.60 -5.59
CA TRP A 154 27.51 17.98 -5.78
C TRP A 154 28.87 17.95 -6.45
N THR A 155 28.94 18.28 -7.73
CA THR A 155 30.22 18.66 -8.37
C THR A 155 30.52 20.07 -7.88
N GLU A 156 31.61 20.19 -7.11
CA GLU A 156 32.25 21.46 -6.80
C GLU A 156 32.79 22.11 -8.09
#